data_f8412dfeaf8d5788ce74320eaff70eef
#
_entry.id   f8412dfeaf8d5788ce74320eaff70eef
#
_cell.length_a   1.000
_cell.length_b   1.000
_cell.length_c   1.000
_cell.angle_alpha   90.00
_cell.angle_beta   90.00
_cell.angle_gamma   90.00
#
_symmetry.space_group_name_H-M   'P 1'
#
loop_
_entity.id
_entity.type
_entity.pdbx_description
1 polymer ?
#
loop_
_entity_poly.entity_id
_entity_poly.type
_entity_poly.pdbx_seq_one_letter_code
_entity_poly.pdbx_strand_id
1 'polypeptide(L)'
;MIYGNDEVLYNNFLSKQQIDRSKLNEVPQIPDVSQLLTNQVDVKMAYEMNDPVLLKTKGIETNIIRFRDYGVDFYADTLFTTEDMIKNHPDVVKKFVKASFRGWDYAIK
;
A
#
# COMPACT_ATOMS: atom_id res chain seq x y z
N MET A 1 6.19 -6.91 -12.88
CA MET A 1 6.08 -7.86 -11.72
C MET A 1 5.72 -7.02 -10.52
N ILE A 2 4.60 -7.31 -9.90
CA ILE A 2 4.14 -6.63 -8.69
C ILE A 2 4.70 -7.43 -7.52
N TYR A 3 5.33 -6.80 -6.54
CA TYR A 3 5.97 -7.50 -5.43
C TYR A 3 5.02 -7.72 -4.26
N GLY A 4 5.03 -8.94 -3.72
CA GLY A 4 4.40 -9.27 -2.43
C GLY A 4 2.87 -9.24 -2.43
N ASN A 5 2.30 -8.72 -1.35
CA ASN A 5 0.84 -8.64 -1.15
C ASN A 5 0.10 -7.78 -2.18
N ASP A 6 0.81 -6.91 -2.88
CA ASP A 6 0.24 -6.01 -3.89
C ASP A 6 -0.37 -6.79 -5.06
N GLU A 7 0.18 -7.95 -5.41
CA GLU A 7 -0.36 -8.78 -6.49
C GLU A 7 -1.77 -9.32 -6.16
N VAL A 8 -2.01 -9.70 -4.93
CA VAL A 8 -3.32 -10.19 -4.48
C VAL A 8 -4.36 -9.08 -4.60
N LEU A 9 -4.01 -7.88 -4.17
CA LEU A 9 -4.89 -6.71 -4.23
C LEU A 9 -5.18 -6.28 -5.66
N TYR A 10 -4.16 -6.25 -6.49
CA TYR A 10 -4.27 -5.95 -7.92
C TYR A 10 -5.18 -6.95 -8.64
N ASN A 11 -4.94 -8.24 -8.46
CA ASN A 11 -5.77 -9.28 -9.07
C ASN A 11 -7.23 -9.21 -8.61
N ASN A 12 -7.47 -8.91 -7.33
CA ASN A 12 -8.82 -8.71 -6.80
C ASN A 12 -9.50 -7.49 -7.42
N PHE A 13 -8.77 -6.38 -7.58
CA PHE A 13 -9.26 -5.19 -8.24
C PHE A 13 -9.64 -5.45 -9.70
N LEU A 14 -8.74 -6.07 -10.48
CA LEU A 14 -9.02 -6.41 -11.89
C LEU A 14 -10.25 -7.31 -12.01
N SER A 15 -10.34 -8.34 -11.16
CA SER A 15 -11.47 -9.28 -11.15
C SER A 15 -12.79 -8.58 -10.82
N LYS A 16 -12.82 -7.76 -9.77
CA LYS A 16 -14.03 -7.01 -9.39
C LYS A 16 -14.49 -6.02 -10.45
N GLN A 17 -13.55 -5.39 -11.13
CA GLN A 17 -13.85 -4.43 -12.20
C GLN A 17 -14.03 -5.09 -13.56
N GLN A 18 -13.97 -6.43 -13.64
CA GLN A 18 -14.06 -7.19 -14.87
C GLN A 18 -13.06 -6.73 -15.96
N ILE A 19 -11.88 -6.30 -15.53
CA ILE A 19 -10.81 -5.87 -16.42
C ILE A 19 -10.07 -7.11 -16.94
N ASP A 20 -10.04 -7.25 -18.25
CA ASP A 20 -9.31 -8.32 -18.92
C ASP A 20 -7.80 -8.05 -18.86
N ARG A 21 -7.09 -8.82 -18.02
CA ARG A 21 -5.66 -8.69 -17.81
C ARG A 21 -4.84 -8.85 -19.09
N SER A 22 -5.34 -9.62 -20.08
CA SER A 22 -4.65 -9.83 -21.35
C SER A 22 -4.52 -8.55 -22.19
N LYS A 23 -5.31 -7.52 -21.87
CA LYS A 23 -5.28 -6.20 -22.52
C LYS A 23 -4.33 -5.22 -21.85
N LEU A 24 -3.69 -5.62 -20.74
CA LEU A 24 -2.77 -4.79 -19.98
C LEU A 24 -1.33 -5.15 -20.34
N ASN A 25 -0.50 -4.15 -20.60
CA ASN A 25 0.93 -4.32 -20.78
C ASN A 25 1.63 -4.15 -19.42
N GLU A 26 1.81 -5.23 -18.68
CA GLU A 26 2.43 -5.22 -17.37
C GLU A 26 3.95 -5.25 -17.46
N VAL A 27 4.60 -4.29 -16.85
CA VAL A 27 6.06 -4.18 -16.77
C VAL A 27 6.54 -4.30 -15.32
N PRO A 28 7.79 -4.73 -15.09
CA PRO A 28 8.36 -4.74 -13.74
C PRO A 28 8.34 -3.34 -13.12
N GLN A 29 7.80 -3.23 -11.92
CA GLN A 29 7.79 -1.98 -11.18
C GLN A 29 9.16 -1.74 -10.54
N ILE A 30 9.69 -0.52 -10.68
CA ILE A 30 10.87 -0.05 -9.95
C ILE A 30 10.45 0.77 -8.71
N PRO A 31 11.31 0.87 -7.68
CA PRO A 31 10.95 1.52 -6.42
C PRO A 31 10.70 3.03 -6.48
N ASP A 32 11.03 3.68 -7.58
CA ASP A 32 10.88 5.13 -7.74
C ASP A 32 9.77 5.50 -8.75
N VAL A 33 9.58 6.80 -8.98
CA VAL A 33 8.54 7.35 -9.86
C VAL A 33 9.01 7.61 -11.30
N SER A 34 10.24 7.24 -11.65
CA SER A 34 10.85 7.60 -12.95
C SER A 34 10.10 6.99 -14.14
N GLN A 35 9.63 5.75 -14.03
CA GLN A 35 8.85 5.13 -15.11
C GLN A 35 7.59 5.92 -15.46
N LEU A 36 6.91 6.49 -14.45
CA LEU A 36 5.74 7.34 -14.67
C LEU A 36 6.15 8.69 -15.27
N LEU A 37 7.22 9.30 -14.77
CA LEU A 37 7.71 10.60 -15.24
C LEU A 37 8.24 10.58 -16.65
N THR A 38 8.76 9.45 -17.11
CA THR A 38 9.30 9.26 -18.47
C THR A 38 8.27 8.64 -19.43
N ASN A 39 7.02 8.53 -19.03
CA ASN A 39 5.92 7.92 -19.80
C ASN A 39 6.24 6.48 -20.27
N GLN A 40 7.00 5.74 -19.49
CA GLN A 40 7.22 4.30 -19.70
C GLN A 40 6.05 3.46 -19.22
N VAL A 41 5.27 4.00 -18.25
CA VAL A 41 4.03 3.43 -17.76
C VAL A 41 2.98 4.52 -17.60
N ASP A 42 1.72 4.17 -17.84
CA ASP A 42 0.57 5.07 -17.65
C ASP A 42 0.05 5.01 -16.22
N VAL A 43 0.23 3.87 -15.54
CA VAL A 43 -0.26 3.61 -14.19
C VAL A 43 0.82 2.91 -13.36
N LYS A 44 0.96 3.31 -12.11
CA LYS A 44 1.87 2.71 -11.14
C LYS A 44 1.13 2.39 -9.85
N MET A 45 1.37 1.20 -9.31
CA MET A 45 0.93 0.91 -7.94
C MET A 45 1.79 1.64 -6.92
N ALA A 46 1.14 2.24 -5.94
CA ALA A 46 1.82 3.05 -4.93
C ALA A 46 1.01 3.12 -3.63
N TYR A 47 1.67 3.44 -2.54
CA TYR A 47 1.01 3.90 -1.33
C TYR A 47 0.66 5.38 -1.47
N GLU A 48 -0.59 5.75 -1.15
CA GLU A 48 -1.11 7.12 -1.31
C GLU A 48 -0.26 8.17 -0.57
N MET A 49 0.38 7.78 0.53
CA MET A 49 1.26 8.65 1.33
C MET A 49 2.68 8.79 0.79
N ASN A 50 3.07 8.04 -0.24
CA ASN A 50 4.45 8.04 -0.79
C ASN A 50 4.51 8.72 -2.16
N ASP A 51 4.36 7.95 -3.24
CA ASP A 51 4.59 8.45 -4.61
C ASP A 51 3.71 9.64 -5.00
N PRO A 52 2.41 9.66 -4.69
CA PRO A 52 1.56 10.82 -5.00
C PRO A 52 2.00 12.08 -4.27
N VAL A 53 2.43 11.97 -3.01
CA VAL A 53 2.93 13.10 -2.23
C VAL A 53 4.25 13.60 -2.84
N LEU A 54 5.18 12.68 -3.17
CA LEU A 54 6.44 13.04 -3.83
C LEU A 54 6.22 13.76 -5.16
N LEU A 55 5.30 13.27 -6.00
CA LEU A 55 4.97 13.88 -7.28
C LEU A 55 4.37 15.28 -7.09
N LYS A 56 3.48 15.44 -6.13
CA LYS A 56 2.90 16.74 -5.78
C LYS A 56 3.96 17.76 -5.31
N THR A 57 4.95 17.34 -4.53
CA THR A 57 6.06 18.25 -4.13
C THR A 57 6.91 18.70 -5.32
N LYS A 58 6.89 17.96 -6.42
CA LYS A 58 7.54 18.32 -7.68
C LYS A 58 6.64 19.11 -8.63
N GLY A 59 5.44 19.50 -8.19
CA GLY A 59 4.46 20.22 -9.01
C GLY A 59 3.74 19.35 -10.05
N ILE A 60 3.76 18.02 -9.88
CA ILE A 60 3.13 17.07 -10.80
C ILE A 60 1.83 16.59 -10.19
N GLU A 61 0.72 16.88 -10.86
CA GLU A 61 -0.59 16.39 -10.47
C GLU A 61 -0.81 14.97 -11.02
N THR A 62 -1.41 14.11 -10.20
CA THR A 62 -1.73 12.74 -10.54
C THR A 62 -3.18 12.41 -10.22
N ASN A 63 -3.79 11.57 -11.02
CA ASN A 63 -5.07 10.96 -10.70
C ASN A 63 -4.83 9.72 -9.83
N ILE A 64 -5.52 9.62 -8.71
CA ILE A 64 -5.39 8.50 -7.77
C ILE A 64 -6.61 7.59 -7.90
N ILE A 65 -6.36 6.33 -8.26
CA ILE A 65 -7.36 5.26 -8.28
C ILE A 65 -7.22 4.51 -6.96
N ARG A 66 -8.15 4.74 -6.03
CA ARG A 66 -8.12 4.05 -4.73
C ARG A 66 -8.90 2.76 -4.81
N PHE A 67 -8.28 1.66 -4.45
CA PHE A 67 -8.92 0.34 -4.47
C PHE A 67 -10.22 0.29 -3.68
N ARG A 68 -10.30 0.97 -2.54
CA ARG A 68 -11.51 1.05 -1.70
C ARG A 68 -12.71 1.66 -2.43
N ASP A 69 -12.49 2.64 -3.32
CA ASP A 69 -13.56 3.30 -4.06
C ASP A 69 -14.23 2.34 -5.06
N TYR A 70 -13.55 1.22 -5.35
CA TYR A 70 -13.99 0.14 -6.24
C TYR A 70 -14.30 -1.16 -5.48
N GLY A 71 -14.52 -1.06 -4.17
CA GLY A 71 -14.95 -2.18 -3.34
C GLY A 71 -13.83 -3.17 -2.96
N VAL A 72 -12.56 -2.82 -3.17
CA VAL A 72 -11.42 -3.59 -2.68
C VAL A 72 -10.89 -2.89 -1.44
N ASP A 73 -11.38 -3.33 -0.29
CA ASP A 73 -10.98 -2.81 1.02
C ASP A 73 -10.08 -3.82 1.74
N PHE A 74 -9.03 -3.33 2.41
CA PHE A 74 -8.04 -4.18 3.08
C PHE A 74 -7.28 -3.39 4.15
N TYR A 75 -6.72 -4.12 5.11
CA TYR A 75 -5.77 -3.55 6.07
C TYR A 75 -4.39 -3.42 5.42
N ALA A 76 -3.79 -2.22 5.46
CA ALA A 76 -2.45 -2.00 4.92
C ALA A 76 -1.39 -2.64 5.84
N ASP A 77 -1.24 -2.10 7.04
CA ASP A 77 -0.28 -2.60 8.02
C ASP A 77 -1.01 -3.21 9.22
N THR A 78 -0.58 -4.38 9.65
CA THR A 78 -1.17 -5.10 10.77
C THR A 78 -0.08 -5.47 11.77
N LEU A 79 -0.26 -5.04 13.01
CA LEU A 79 0.58 -5.49 14.11
C LEU A 79 0.08 -6.86 14.60
N PHE A 80 0.95 -7.86 14.58
CA PHE A 80 0.63 -9.20 15.04
C PHE A 80 1.75 -9.78 15.91
N THR A 81 1.41 -10.81 16.71
CA THR A 81 2.36 -11.55 17.53
C THR A 81 1.87 -13.00 17.70
N THR A 82 2.70 -13.83 18.29
CA THR A 82 2.34 -15.24 18.56
C THR A 82 1.49 -15.38 19.81
N GLU A 83 0.70 -16.45 19.88
CA GLU A 83 -0.05 -16.80 21.12
C GLU A 83 0.88 -17.04 22.29
N ASP A 84 2.07 -17.60 22.06
CA ASP A 84 3.09 -17.79 23.09
C ASP A 84 3.52 -16.46 23.73
N MET A 85 3.80 -15.45 22.90
CA MET A 85 4.11 -14.10 23.40
C MET A 85 2.96 -13.52 24.22
N ILE A 86 1.72 -13.73 23.79
CA ILE A 86 0.54 -13.25 24.54
C ILE A 86 0.41 -13.93 25.89
N LYS A 87 0.67 -15.26 25.95
CA LYS A 87 0.53 -16.05 27.18
C LYS A 87 1.69 -15.85 28.16
N ASN A 88 2.92 -15.89 27.65
CA ASN A 88 4.12 -15.94 28.48
C ASN A 88 4.77 -14.58 28.72
N HIS A 89 4.48 -13.58 27.85
CA HIS A 89 5.04 -12.23 27.95
C HIS A 89 3.98 -11.13 27.74
N PRO A 90 2.81 -11.19 28.41
CA PRO A 90 1.70 -10.27 28.18
C PRO A 90 2.07 -8.80 28.42
N ASP A 91 2.98 -8.55 29.38
CA ASP A 91 3.43 -7.19 29.68
C ASP A 91 4.25 -6.57 28.56
N VAL A 92 5.07 -7.39 27.88
CA VAL A 92 5.84 -6.95 26.71
C VAL A 92 4.89 -6.58 25.58
N VAL A 93 3.91 -7.44 25.29
CA VAL A 93 2.91 -7.20 24.24
C VAL A 93 2.14 -5.91 24.53
N LYS A 94 1.61 -5.73 25.75
CA LYS A 94 0.89 -4.52 26.15
C LYS A 94 1.73 -3.25 26.02
N LYS A 95 2.99 -3.30 26.48
CA LYS A 95 3.92 -2.16 26.40
C LYS A 95 4.22 -1.81 24.95
N PHE A 96 4.45 -2.81 24.11
CA PHE A 96 4.72 -2.61 22.67
C PHE A 96 3.54 -1.97 21.96
N VAL A 97 2.32 -2.52 22.13
CA VAL A 97 1.09 -1.96 21.55
C VAL A 97 0.89 -0.51 22.00
N LYS A 98 1.03 -0.25 23.31
CA LYS A 98 0.89 1.12 23.83
C LYS A 98 1.92 2.09 23.25
N ALA A 99 3.17 1.65 23.11
CA ALA A 99 4.22 2.49 22.52
C ALA A 99 3.95 2.77 21.05
N SER A 100 3.50 1.76 20.28
CA SER A 100 3.13 1.91 18.87
C SER A 100 1.99 2.92 18.69
N PHE A 101 0.91 2.80 19.45
CA PHE A 101 -0.20 3.78 19.40
C PHE A 101 0.25 5.20 19.76
N ARG A 102 1.09 5.36 20.78
CA ARG A 102 1.65 6.67 21.12
C ARG A 102 2.50 7.26 19.98
N GLY A 103 3.25 6.41 19.27
CA GLY A 103 4.00 6.83 18.10
C GLY A 103 3.10 7.33 16.98
N TRP A 104 2.02 6.61 16.69
CA TRP A 104 1.02 7.03 15.73
C TRP A 104 0.31 8.33 16.14
N ASP A 105 -0.14 8.44 17.38
CA ASP A 105 -0.75 9.68 17.92
C ASP A 105 0.18 10.89 17.77
N TYR A 106 1.48 10.68 17.91
CA TYR A 106 2.47 11.75 17.71
C TYR A 106 2.64 12.11 16.23
N ALA A 107 2.64 11.12 15.35
CA ALA A 107 2.88 11.32 13.92
C ALA A 107 1.68 11.97 13.18
N ILE A 108 0.45 11.80 13.71
CA ILE A 108 -0.78 12.33 13.10
C ILE A 108 -1.07 13.79 13.53
N LYS A 109 -0.49 14.24 14.64
CA LYS A 109 -0.63 15.63 15.14
C LYS A 109 0.29 16.59 14.42
#